data_b413bb6fe8155340f6a3f1c05945053d
#
_entry.id   b413bb6fe8155340f6a3f1c05945053d
#
_cell.length_a   1.000
_cell.length_b   1.000
_cell.length_c   1.000
_cell.angle_alpha   90.00
_cell.angle_beta   90.00
_cell.angle_gamma   90.00
#
_symmetry.space_group_name_H-M   'P 1'
#
loop_
_entity.id
_entity.type
_entity.pdbx_description
1 polymer ?
#
loop_
_entity_poly.entity_id
_entity_poly.type
_entity_poly.pdbx_seq_one_letter_code
_entity_poly.pdbx_strand_id
1 'polypeptide(L)'
;RAVALYYAVRDGFRYDPYRLDLSPAGMRASTVLAQGYGWCVTKAALLAAACRAVGIPARLGFADVRNHLSTQRMRETMNTDVFIWHGYTEIWLEGAWRKATPAFNVELCERFGLHPLEFDGRSDSIYHPFDKSGQRHMEYLQERGSFTDVPLARIVADFRAVYPAWLHGPEDRSDLHGSDFLADVAREPGAGG
;
A
#
# COMPACT_ATOMS: atom_id res chain seq x y z
N ARG A 1 4.63 -11.24 -18.39
CA ARG A 1 3.65 -11.77 -17.42
C ARG A 1 3.66 -10.91 -16.14
N ALA A 2 4.82 -10.69 -15.49
CA ALA A 2 4.89 -9.90 -14.25
C ALA A 2 4.28 -8.50 -14.39
N VAL A 3 4.60 -7.79 -15.47
CA VAL A 3 4.06 -6.47 -15.78
C VAL A 3 2.52 -6.50 -15.89
N ALA A 4 1.95 -7.49 -16.58
CA ALA A 4 0.49 -7.63 -16.68
C ALA A 4 -0.17 -7.91 -15.31
N LEU A 5 0.46 -8.73 -14.45
CA LEU A 5 0.00 -8.98 -13.08
C LEU A 5 0.07 -7.72 -12.22
N TYR A 6 1.13 -6.93 -12.38
CA TYR A 6 1.25 -5.65 -11.68
C TYR A 6 0.05 -4.73 -11.96
N TYR A 7 -0.25 -4.48 -13.24
CA TYR A 7 -1.38 -3.62 -13.62
C TYR A 7 -2.73 -4.21 -13.21
N ALA A 8 -2.91 -5.53 -13.33
CA ALA A 8 -4.12 -6.20 -12.88
C ALA A 8 -4.35 -6.01 -11.37
N VAL A 9 -3.28 -6.07 -10.55
CA VAL A 9 -3.41 -5.83 -9.11
C VAL A 9 -3.53 -4.35 -8.79
N ARG A 10 -2.75 -3.46 -9.45
CA ARG A 10 -2.81 -2.03 -9.22
C ARG A 10 -4.21 -1.47 -9.44
N ASP A 11 -4.81 -1.78 -10.59
CA ASP A 11 -6.06 -1.14 -11.03
C ASP A 11 -7.31 -2.01 -10.81
N GLY A 12 -7.16 -3.34 -10.75
CA GLY A 12 -8.28 -4.25 -10.50
C GLY A 12 -8.75 -4.31 -9.05
N PHE A 13 -7.97 -3.75 -8.10
CA PHE A 13 -8.28 -3.76 -6.67
C PHE A 13 -8.13 -2.36 -6.09
N ARG A 14 -9.21 -1.82 -5.52
CA ARG A 14 -9.21 -0.47 -4.94
C ARG A 14 -8.24 -0.37 -3.78
N TYR A 15 -7.56 0.74 -3.66
CA TYR A 15 -6.82 1.08 -2.45
C TYR A 15 -7.78 1.64 -1.40
N ASP A 16 -7.82 0.99 -0.24
CA ASP A 16 -8.67 1.45 0.88
C ASP A 16 -7.96 1.15 2.22
N PRO A 17 -7.24 2.12 2.78
CA PRO A 17 -6.54 1.97 4.05
C PRO A 17 -7.48 2.08 5.26
N TYR A 18 -8.72 2.54 5.07
CA TYR A 18 -9.71 2.63 6.15
C TYR A 18 -10.25 1.28 6.59
N ARG A 19 -10.18 0.28 5.70
CA ARG A 19 -10.60 -1.10 5.96
C ARG A 19 -9.45 -2.01 6.31
N LEU A 20 -8.54 -1.48 7.14
CA LEU A 20 -7.39 -2.24 7.61
C LEU A 20 -7.84 -3.34 8.57
N ASP A 21 -7.44 -4.56 8.27
CA ASP A 21 -7.66 -5.76 9.10
C ASP A 21 -6.32 -6.49 9.24
N LEU A 22 -5.74 -6.44 10.44
CA LEU A 22 -4.47 -7.08 10.77
C LEU A 22 -4.64 -8.51 11.31
N SER A 23 -5.82 -9.11 11.15
CA SER A 23 -5.98 -10.53 11.40
C SER A 23 -5.23 -11.38 10.36
N PRO A 24 -4.85 -12.63 10.67
CA PRO A 24 -4.29 -13.54 9.67
C PRO A 24 -5.19 -13.73 8.45
N ALA A 25 -6.51 -13.65 8.62
CA ALA A 25 -7.49 -13.75 7.53
C ALA A 25 -7.49 -12.48 6.65
N GLY A 26 -7.47 -11.29 7.26
CA GLY A 26 -7.44 -10.00 6.56
C GLY A 26 -6.18 -9.81 5.71
N MET A 27 -5.07 -10.42 6.14
CA MET A 27 -3.77 -10.28 5.45
C MET A 27 -3.55 -11.27 4.29
N ARG A 28 -4.49 -12.19 4.04
CA ARG A 28 -4.36 -13.16 2.93
C ARG A 28 -4.59 -12.51 1.57
N ALA A 29 -3.79 -12.88 0.58
CA ALA A 29 -3.98 -12.50 -0.81
C ALA A 29 -5.38 -12.91 -1.34
N SER A 30 -5.89 -14.09 -0.95
CA SER A 30 -7.21 -14.57 -1.32
C SER A 30 -8.35 -13.70 -0.78
N THR A 31 -8.16 -13.05 0.37
CA THR A 31 -9.14 -12.11 0.93
C THR A 31 -9.23 -10.87 0.07
N VAL A 32 -8.09 -10.28 -0.34
CA VAL A 32 -8.07 -9.15 -1.27
C VAL A 32 -8.74 -9.51 -2.60
N LEU A 33 -8.43 -10.70 -3.13
CA LEU A 33 -9.01 -11.20 -4.37
C LEU A 33 -10.55 -11.29 -4.28
N ALA A 34 -11.07 -11.76 -3.15
CA ALA A 34 -12.52 -11.93 -2.94
C ALA A 34 -13.26 -10.60 -2.70
N GLN A 35 -12.64 -9.65 -1.98
CA GLN A 35 -13.31 -8.40 -1.58
C GLN A 35 -13.10 -7.25 -2.57
N GLY A 36 -12.13 -7.31 -3.48
CA GLY A 36 -11.88 -6.31 -4.52
C GLY A 36 -11.19 -5.03 -4.02
N TYR A 37 -10.67 -5.01 -2.80
CA TYR A 37 -9.91 -3.89 -2.24
C TYR A 37 -8.79 -4.37 -1.32
N GLY A 38 -7.85 -3.47 -1.02
CA GLY A 38 -6.77 -3.71 -0.08
C GLY A 38 -5.94 -2.44 0.14
N TRP A 39 -5.00 -2.53 1.05
CA TRP A 39 -4.02 -1.47 1.32
C TRP A 39 -2.62 -1.89 0.85
N CYS A 40 -1.59 -1.06 1.02
CA CYS A 40 -0.28 -1.30 0.42
C CYS A 40 0.27 -2.71 0.68
N VAL A 41 0.19 -3.20 1.92
CA VAL A 41 0.73 -4.53 2.30
C VAL A 41 -0.09 -5.66 1.65
N THR A 42 -1.40 -5.61 1.73
CA THR A 42 -2.25 -6.71 1.23
C THR A 42 -2.29 -6.76 -0.30
N LYS A 43 -2.24 -5.59 -0.98
CA LYS A 43 -2.09 -5.55 -2.44
C LYS A 43 -0.71 -6.03 -2.89
N ALA A 44 0.37 -5.72 -2.14
CA ALA A 44 1.69 -6.28 -2.39
C ALA A 44 1.70 -7.80 -2.20
N ALA A 45 1.04 -8.32 -1.15
CA ALA A 45 0.90 -9.76 -0.92
C ALA A 45 0.13 -10.45 -2.05
N LEU A 46 -0.93 -9.83 -2.58
CA LEU A 46 -1.66 -10.35 -3.73
C LEU A 46 -0.78 -10.41 -4.99
N LEU A 47 0.00 -9.37 -5.27
CA LEU A 47 0.93 -9.37 -6.41
C LEU A 47 2.01 -10.45 -6.25
N ALA A 48 2.58 -10.61 -5.06
CA ALA A 48 3.56 -11.66 -4.79
C ALA A 48 2.95 -13.07 -4.99
N ALA A 49 1.74 -13.30 -4.49
CA ALA A 49 1.02 -14.56 -4.66
C ALA A 49 0.72 -14.85 -6.14
N ALA A 50 0.26 -13.85 -6.90
CA ALA A 50 -0.03 -13.97 -8.32
C ALA A 50 1.24 -14.28 -9.14
N CYS A 51 2.37 -13.63 -8.84
CA CYS A 51 3.66 -13.93 -9.47
C CYS A 51 4.10 -15.36 -9.19
N ARG A 52 4.04 -15.79 -7.93
CA ARG A 52 4.41 -17.14 -7.51
C ARG A 52 3.54 -18.21 -8.17
N ALA A 53 2.23 -17.95 -8.32
CA ALA A 53 1.29 -18.87 -8.98
C ALA A 53 1.64 -19.16 -10.45
N VAL A 54 2.36 -18.25 -11.11
CA VAL A 54 2.83 -18.43 -12.51
C VAL A 54 4.33 -18.71 -12.60
N GLY A 55 4.96 -19.14 -11.50
CA GLY A 55 6.36 -19.56 -11.45
C GLY A 55 7.37 -18.40 -11.41
N ILE A 56 6.96 -17.16 -11.13
CA ILE A 56 7.85 -16.02 -11.01
C ILE A 56 8.22 -15.83 -9.53
N PRO A 57 9.51 -15.91 -9.13
CA PRO A 57 9.90 -15.68 -7.74
C PRO A 57 9.55 -14.26 -7.33
N ALA A 58 8.91 -14.13 -6.17
CA ALA A 58 8.53 -12.85 -5.60
C ALA A 58 8.58 -12.92 -4.07
N ARG A 59 8.84 -11.77 -3.43
CA ARG A 59 8.84 -11.61 -1.98
C ARG A 59 8.31 -10.22 -1.61
N LEU A 60 8.09 -9.98 -0.35
CA LEU A 60 7.58 -8.71 0.15
C LEU A 60 8.73 -7.85 0.66
N GLY A 61 8.75 -6.59 0.27
CA GLY A 61 9.63 -5.58 0.84
C GLY A 61 8.81 -4.57 1.64
N PHE A 62 9.45 -3.96 2.65
CA PHE A 62 8.80 -2.98 3.49
C PHE A 62 9.72 -1.79 3.77
N ALA A 63 9.11 -0.60 3.88
CA ALA A 63 9.78 0.63 4.25
C ALA A 63 8.87 1.50 5.12
N ASP A 64 9.46 2.43 5.87
CA ASP A 64 8.73 3.53 6.48
C ASP A 64 8.75 4.71 5.51
N VAL A 65 7.61 5.33 5.33
CA VAL A 65 7.46 6.47 4.43
C VAL A 65 6.73 7.61 5.10
N ARG A 66 7.07 8.85 4.73
CA ARG A 66 6.25 10.01 5.02
C ARG A 66 5.35 10.28 3.82
N ASN A 67 4.05 10.35 4.07
CA ASN A 67 3.07 10.66 3.03
C ASN A 67 2.41 12.01 3.30
N HIS A 68 2.73 12.99 2.49
CA HIS A 68 2.22 14.36 2.62
C HIS A 68 0.78 14.52 2.09
N LEU A 69 0.25 13.54 1.34
CA LEU A 69 -1.06 13.58 0.69
C LEU A 69 -2.06 12.55 1.26
N SER A 70 -1.93 12.21 2.53
CA SER A 70 -2.95 11.40 3.22
C SER A 70 -4.18 12.24 3.56
N THR A 71 -5.33 11.60 3.82
CA THR A 71 -6.54 12.33 4.25
C THR A 71 -6.37 12.97 5.62
N GLN A 72 -7.04 14.10 5.85
CA GLN A 72 -7.01 14.78 7.15
C GLN A 72 -7.41 13.82 8.28
N ARG A 73 -8.46 13.04 8.07
CA ARG A 73 -8.92 12.03 9.05
C ARG A 73 -7.83 11.02 9.40
N MET A 74 -7.06 10.52 8.42
CA MET A 74 -5.94 9.62 8.71
C MET A 74 -4.86 10.32 9.54
N ARG A 75 -4.47 11.52 9.17
CA ARG A 75 -3.46 12.30 9.91
C ARG A 75 -3.87 12.54 11.35
N GLU A 76 -5.13 12.91 11.57
CA GLU A 76 -5.69 13.14 12.92
C GLU A 76 -5.73 11.84 13.73
N THR A 77 -6.22 10.75 13.16
CA THR A 77 -6.33 9.45 13.84
C THR A 77 -4.97 8.84 14.14
N MET A 78 -4.03 8.91 13.20
CA MET A 78 -2.67 8.41 13.38
C MET A 78 -1.80 9.33 14.21
N ASN A 79 -2.14 10.61 14.29
CA ASN A 79 -1.36 11.69 14.90
C ASN A 79 0.08 11.79 14.34
N THR A 80 0.26 11.42 13.09
CA THR A 80 1.54 11.45 12.35
C THR A 80 1.31 11.38 10.86
N ASP A 81 2.27 11.86 10.08
CA ASP A 81 2.37 11.73 8.63
C ASP A 81 3.29 10.57 8.19
N VAL A 82 3.84 9.84 9.17
CA VAL A 82 4.72 8.69 8.91
C VAL A 82 3.91 7.40 8.89
N PHE A 83 4.03 6.68 7.80
CA PHE A 83 3.41 5.38 7.56
C PHE A 83 4.49 4.30 7.66
N ILE A 84 4.49 3.59 8.79
CA ILE A 84 5.40 2.47 8.99
C ILE A 84 4.92 1.22 8.24
N TRP A 85 5.85 0.33 7.87
CA TRP A 85 5.56 -0.91 7.17
C TRP A 85 4.84 -0.71 5.82
N HIS A 86 5.14 0.38 5.09
CA HIS A 86 4.66 0.51 3.72
C HIS A 86 5.16 -0.66 2.87
N GLY A 87 4.22 -1.44 2.32
CA GLY A 87 4.52 -2.69 1.61
C GLY A 87 4.66 -2.51 0.11
N TYR A 88 5.64 -3.20 -0.47
CA TYR A 88 5.82 -3.38 -1.91
C TYR A 88 6.21 -4.83 -2.21
N THR A 89 6.16 -5.22 -3.48
CA THR A 89 6.57 -6.55 -3.94
C THR A 89 7.94 -6.45 -4.59
N GLU A 90 8.84 -7.35 -4.25
CA GLU A 90 10.06 -7.58 -5.01
C GLU A 90 9.87 -8.79 -5.90
N ILE A 91 10.10 -8.64 -7.19
CA ILE A 91 9.90 -9.65 -8.23
C ILE A 91 11.23 -9.95 -8.88
N TRP A 92 11.61 -11.23 -8.99
CA TRP A 92 12.85 -11.64 -9.64
C TRP A 92 12.67 -11.67 -11.16
N LEU A 93 13.29 -10.71 -11.84
CA LEU A 93 13.19 -10.56 -13.30
C LEU A 93 14.59 -10.34 -13.89
N GLU A 94 14.92 -11.11 -14.93
CA GLU A 94 16.16 -10.95 -15.70
C GLU A 94 17.42 -10.89 -14.82
N GLY A 95 17.49 -11.72 -13.76
CA GLY A 95 18.65 -11.82 -12.88
C GLY A 95 18.72 -10.77 -11.76
N ALA A 96 17.66 -9.98 -11.53
CA ALA A 96 17.62 -8.98 -10.47
C ALA A 96 16.25 -8.90 -9.77
N TRP A 97 16.26 -8.51 -8.50
CA TRP A 97 15.05 -8.13 -7.79
C TRP A 97 14.59 -6.74 -8.24
N ARG A 98 13.30 -6.62 -8.63
CA ARG A 98 12.67 -5.36 -9.03
C ARG A 98 11.55 -5.03 -8.06
N LYS A 99 11.59 -3.82 -7.50
CA LYS A 99 10.55 -3.33 -6.60
C LYS A 99 9.32 -2.91 -7.40
N ALA A 100 8.14 -3.33 -6.95
CA ALA A 100 6.85 -3.01 -7.58
C ALA A 100 5.82 -2.66 -6.51
N THR A 101 5.28 -1.45 -6.56
CA THR A 101 4.32 -0.93 -5.58
C THR A 101 2.93 -0.81 -6.21
N PRO A 102 2.06 -1.84 -6.10
CA PRO A 102 0.74 -1.85 -6.73
C PRO A 102 -0.34 -1.17 -5.89
N ALA A 103 0.02 -0.30 -4.94
CA ALA A 103 -0.91 0.20 -3.94
C ALA A 103 -1.99 1.11 -4.52
N PHE A 104 -1.63 2.26 -5.08
CA PHE A 104 -2.59 3.23 -5.58
C PHE A 104 -3.06 2.88 -6.99
N ASN A 105 -4.37 2.66 -7.14
CA ASN A 105 -5.00 2.49 -8.44
C ASN A 105 -5.10 3.83 -9.19
N VAL A 106 -5.23 3.77 -10.50
CA VAL A 106 -5.20 4.95 -11.40
C VAL A 106 -6.24 6.01 -11.00
N GLU A 107 -7.47 5.60 -10.70
CA GLU A 107 -8.53 6.50 -10.26
C GLU A 107 -8.16 7.28 -8.99
N LEU A 108 -7.51 6.63 -8.02
CA LEU A 108 -7.06 7.30 -6.79
C LEU A 108 -5.93 8.29 -7.11
N CYS A 109 -4.99 7.92 -7.98
CA CYS A 109 -3.92 8.81 -8.41
C CYS A 109 -4.47 10.08 -9.09
N GLU A 110 -5.48 9.94 -9.94
CA GLU A 110 -6.15 11.07 -10.58
C GLU A 110 -6.77 12.02 -9.56
N ARG A 111 -7.47 11.47 -8.57
CA ARG A 111 -8.11 12.26 -7.50
C ARG A 111 -7.12 13.04 -6.65
N PHE A 112 -5.95 12.48 -6.38
CA PHE A 112 -4.87 13.13 -5.62
C PHE A 112 -3.91 13.96 -6.49
N GLY A 113 -4.12 14.05 -7.80
CA GLY A 113 -3.17 14.71 -8.70
C GLY A 113 -1.81 14.02 -8.77
N LEU A 114 -1.78 12.70 -8.58
CA LEU A 114 -0.56 11.90 -8.62
C LEU A 114 -0.31 11.30 -10.00
N HIS A 115 0.97 11.05 -10.30
CA HIS A 115 1.33 10.18 -11.41
C HIS A 115 1.14 8.71 -10.98
N PRO A 116 0.35 7.90 -11.70
CA PRO A 116 0.30 6.46 -11.45
C PRO A 116 1.70 5.86 -11.58
N LEU A 117 2.02 4.90 -10.71
CA LEU A 117 3.28 4.18 -10.82
C LEU A 117 3.24 3.20 -11.99
N GLU A 118 4.12 3.40 -12.93
CA GLU A 118 4.32 2.50 -14.06
C GLU A 118 5.36 1.43 -13.70
N PHE A 119 5.19 0.21 -14.23
CA PHE A 119 6.12 -0.89 -14.04
C PHE A 119 6.44 -1.56 -15.37
N ASP A 120 7.69 -1.49 -15.77
CA ASP A 120 8.20 -2.05 -17.04
C ASP A 120 8.89 -3.42 -16.87
N GLY A 121 9.04 -3.88 -15.61
CA GLY A 121 9.75 -5.11 -15.27
C GLY A 121 11.28 -5.00 -15.29
N ARG A 122 11.83 -3.84 -15.56
CA ARG A 122 13.27 -3.57 -15.66
C ARG A 122 13.75 -2.57 -14.61
N SER A 123 12.94 -1.57 -14.33
CA SER A 123 13.19 -0.52 -13.33
C SER A 123 12.35 -0.75 -12.09
N ASP A 124 12.80 -0.23 -10.94
CA ASP A 124 12.00 -0.22 -9.73
C ASP A 124 10.81 0.74 -9.89
N SER A 125 9.63 0.30 -9.48
CA SER A 125 8.41 1.09 -9.43
C SER A 125 8.10 1.43 -7.98
N ILE A 126 8.67 2.52 -7.52
CA ILE A 126 8.46 3.10 -6.18
C ILE A 126 7.89 4.50 -6.30
N TYR A 127 7.28 5.03 -5.23
CA TYR A 127 6.64 6.32 -5.28
C TYR A 127 7.57 7.46 -5.70
N HIS A 128 7.04 8.32 -6.57
CA HIS A 128 7.70 9.58 -6.91
C HIS A 128 7.72 10.51 -5.69
N PRO A 129 8.80 11.27 -5.48
CA PRO A 129 8.88 12.21 -4.37
C PRO A 129 7.93 13.40 -4.49
N PHE A 130 7.44 13.70 -5.70
CA PHE A 130 6.57 14.83 -6.00
C PHE A 130 5.31 14.41 -6.74
N ASP A 131 4.23 15.16 -6.52
CA ASP A 131 2.98 15.05 -7.27
C ASP A 131 3.06 15.79 -8.62
N LYS A 132 1.94 15.85 -9.36
CA LYS A 132 1.85 16.55 -10.66
C LYS A 132 2.03 18.06 -10.55
N SER A 133 1.78 18.63 -9.37
CA SER A 133 1.94 20.08 -9.11
C SER A 133 3.35 20.44 -8.63
N GLY A 134 4.23 19.46 -8.41
CA GLY A 134 5.56 19.64 -7.89
C GLY A 134 5.62 19.74 -6.34
N GLN A 135 4.52 19.41 -5.64
CA GLN A 135 4.52 19.33 -4.19
C GLN A 135 5.06 17.99 -3.71
N ARG A 136 5.68 17.97 -2.53
CA ARG A 136 6.17 16.72 -1.94
C ARG A 136 5.01 15.76 -1.71
N HIS A 137 5.20 14.50 -2.14
CA HIS A 137 4.22 13.44 -1.99
C HIS A 137 4.70 12.36 -1.03
N MET A 138 5.79 11.66 -1.37
CA MET A 138 6.25 10.49 -0.63
C MET A 138 7.75 10.57 -0.39
N GLU A 139 8.15 10.36 0.86
CA GLU A 139 9.55 10.26 1.25
C GLU A 139 9.82 8.90 1.89
N TYR A 140 10.80 8.15 1.36
CA TYR A 140 11.27 6.92 2.00
C TYR A 140 12.21 7.29 3.14
N LEU A 141 11.88 6.85 4.37
CA LEU A 141 12.62 7.19 5.58
C LEU A 141 13.56 6.05 5.99
N GLN A 142 13.07 4.80 5.96
CA GLN A 142 13.80 3.64 6.42
C GLN A 142 13.34 2.38 5.68
N GLU A 143 14.29 1.58 5.20
CA GLU A 143 14.02 0.23 4.73
C GLU A 143 13.88 -0.73 5.91
N ARG A 144 12.84 -1.58 5.91
CA ARG A 144 12.61 -2.61 6.94
C ARG A 144 13.00 -4.02 6.48
N GLY A 145 13.48 -4.13 5.25
CA GLY A 145 13.96 -5.37 4.66
C GLY A 145 12.92 -6.16 3.88
N SER A 146 13.33 -7.34 3.44
CA SER A 146 12.55 -8.23 2.58
C SER A 146 12.18 -9.51 3.32
N PHE A 147 10.97 -10.02 3.08
CA PHE A 147 10.39 -11.17 3.75
C PHE A 147 9.72 -12.10 2.74
N THR A 148 9.77 -13.40 3.01
CA THR A 148 9.09 -14.39 2.17
C THR A 148 7.57 -14.34 2.31
N ASP A 149 7.07 -13.86 3.46
CA ASP A 149 5.65 -13.66 3.74
C ASP A 149 5.46 -12.41 4.60
N VAL A 150 4.21 -12.00 4.84
CA VAL A 150 3.89 -10.85 5.69
C VAL A 150 4.37 -11.11 7.12
N PRO A 151 5.28 -10.27 7.68
CA PRO A 151 5.75 -10.41 9.06
C PRO A 151 4.70 -9.86 10.05
N LEU A 152 3.50 -10.46 10.05
CA LEU A 152 2.30 -9.93 10.70
C LEU A 152 2.51 -9.60 12.18
N ALA A 153 3.17 -10.48 12.94
CA ALA A 153 3.39 -10.25 14.37
C ALA A 153 4.20 -8.97 14.64
N ARG A 154 5.20 -8.67 13.78
CA ARG A 154 5.99 -7.44 13.87
C ARG A 154 5.17 -6.22 13.49
N ILE A 155 4.40 -6.31 12.40
CA ILE A 155 3.53 -5.21 11.94
C ILE A 155 2.53 -4.85 13.03
N VAL A 156 1.86 -5.83 13.63
CA VAL A 156 0.88 -5.61 14.71
C VAL A 156 1.54 -4.97 15.94
N ALA A 157 2.70 -5.47 16.35
CA ALA A 157 3.42 -4.92 17.51
C ALA A 157 3.81 -3.46 17.29
N ASP A 158 4.38 -3.14 16.12
CA ASP A 158 4.82 -1.78 15.78
C ASP A 158 3.62 -0.84 15.59
N PHE A 159 2.52 -1.30 14.95
CA PHE A 159 1.32 -0.49 14.76
C PHE A 159 0.66 -0.13 16.09
N ARG A 160 0.59 -1.06 17.04
CA ARG A 160 0.08 -0.78 18.40
C ARG A 160 0.95 0.23 19.15
N ALA A 161 2.25 0.20 18.93
CA ALA A 161 3.17 1.12 19.57
C ALA A 161 3.13 2.53 18.94
N VAL A 162 3.02 2.63 17.61
CA VAL A 162 3.11 3.89 16.87
C VAL A 162 1.75 4.55 16.65
N TYR A 163 0.69 3.74 16.49
CA TYR A 163 -0.67 4.21 16.20
C TYR A 163 -1.70 3.74 17.24
N PRO A 164 -1.52 4.04 18.52
CA PRO A 164 -2.38 3.51 19.58
C PRO A 164 -3.84 3.94 19.44
N ALA A 165 -4.10 5.10 18.78
CA ALA A 165 -5.45 5.60 18.54
C ALA A 165 -6.10 5.03 17.27
N TRP A 166 -5.33 4.38 16.40
CA TRP A 166 -5.84 3.85 15.13
C TRP A 166 -6.32 2.41 15.24
N LEU A 167 -5.72 1.62 16.13
CA LEU A 167 -6.06 0.23 16.36
C LEU A 167 -6.76 0.07 17.70
N HIS A 168 -8.07 -0.06 17.70
CA HIS A 168 -8.86 -0.29 18.89
C HIS A 168 -9.47 -1.70 18.93
N GLY A 169 -9.44 -2.29 20.12
CA GLY A 169 -10.09 -3.54 20.42
C GLY A 169 -9.30 -4.81 20.06
N PRO A 170 -9.89 -5.97 20.33
CA PRO A 170 -9.22 -7.27 20.19
C PRO A 170 -9.05 -7.73 18.74
N GLU A 171 -9.66 -7.06 17.76
CA GLU A 171 -9.70 -7.50 16.37
C GLU A 171 -8.64 -6.84 15.47
N ASP A 172 -7.77 -5.97 16.02
CA ASP A 172 -6.72 -5.27 15.26
C ASP A 172 -7.23 -4.62 13.95
N ARG A 173 -8.39 -3.97 14.02
CA ARG A 173 -9.02 -3.25 12.91
C ARG A 173 -8.87 -1.75 13.09
N SER A 174 -8.83 -1.02 11.96
CA SER A 174 -8.80 0.43 11.98
C SER A 174 -10.12 1.01 12.51
N ASP A 175 -10.03 2.06 13.35
CA ASP A 175 -11.18 2.87 13.76
C ASP A 175 -11.92 3.54 12.59
N LEU A 176 -11.26 3.63 11.45
CA LEU A 176 -11.85 4.19 10.23
C LEU A 176 -12.67 3.15 9.46
N HIS A 177 -12.72 1.90 9.93
CA HIS A 177 -13.51 0.84 9.30
C HIS A 177 -15.00 1.23 9.27
N GLY A 178 -15.55 1.38 8.07
CA GLY A 178 -16.91 1.86 7.85
C GLY A 178 -17.02 3.32 7.41
N SER A 179 -15.93 4.10 7.49
CA SER A 179 -15.85 5.42 6.84
C SER A 179 -15.56 5.27 5.35
N ASP A 180 -15.89 6.29 4.56
CA ASP A 180 -15.67 6.30 3.11
C ASP A 180 -14.36 7.03 2.79
N PHE A 181 -13.31 6.25 2.47
CA PHE A 181 -11.99 6.78 2.12
C PHE A 181 -12.04 7.69 0.88
N LEU A 182 -12.77 7.29 -0.17
CA LEU A 182 -12.83 8.08 -1.40
C LEU A 182 -13.60 9.39 -1.22
N ALA A 183 -14.63 9.40 -0.35
CA ALA A 183 -15.34 10.62 0.01
C ALA A 183 -14.44 11.59 0.80
N ASP A 184 -13.58 11.08 1.67
CA ASP A 184 -12.62 11.92 2.40
C ASP A 184 -11.52 12.44 1.46
N VAL A 185 -11.00 11.61 0.54
CA VAL A 185 -10.06 12.05 -0.50
C VAL A 185 -10.62 13.21 -1.33
N ALA A 186 -11.91 13.16 -1.69
CA ALA A 186 -12.55 14.22 -2.48
C ALA A 186 -12.66 15.57 -1.73
N ARG A 187 -12.45 15.59 -0.43
CA ARG A 187 -12.46 16.82 0.41
C ARG A 187 -11.08 17.41 0.64
N GLU A 188 -10.02 16.68 0.28
CA GLU A 188 -8.65 17.20 0.47
C GLU A 188 -8.35 18.37 -0.48
N PRO A 189 -7.61 19.40 -0.02
CA PRO A 189 -7.17 20.49 -0.86
C PRO A 189 -6.27 19.97 -2.00
N GLY A 190 -6.66 20.19 -3.24
CA GLY A 190 -5.96 19.69 -4.42
C GLY A 190 -6.57 18.43 -5.08
N ALA A 191 -7.57 17.83 -4.47
CA ALA A 191 -8.38 16.80 -5.10
C ALA A 191 -9.40 17.47 -6.04
N GLY A 192 -9.10 17.55 -7.32
CA GLY A 192 -10.02 18.08 -8.35
C GLY A 192 -9.55 19.38 -9.01
N GLY A 193 -8.35 19.37 -9.55
CA GLY A 193 -7.87 20.36 -10.52
C GLY A 193 -7.81 19.72 -11.91
#